data_da646b29628babea8617085eff5b741e
#
_entry.id   da646b29628babea8617085eff5b741e
#
_cell.length_a   1.000
_cell.length_b   1.000
_cell.length_c   1.000
_cell.angle_alpha   90.00
_cell.angle_beta   90.00
_cell.angle_gamma   90.00
#
_symmetry.space_group_name_H-M   'P 1'
#
loop_
_entity.id
_entity.type
_entity.pdbx_description
1 polymer ?
#
loop_
_entity_poly.entity_id
_entity_poly.type
_entity_poly.pdbx_seq_one_letter_code
_entity_poly.pdbx_strand_id
1 'polypeptide(L)'
;QRVMIEDFFPTILEMAGVKEYSTVQTTDGVSFADVLRNPSTRHERSIVWHFPNLWGETQNTEEGYGAYSSILKGDYHLIYHWETQQRRLYNVRADIGEQHDLALEQPAIAEALARELTDYLKSTDAQRPTYIATGEACPYPDGSK
;
A
#
# COMPACT_ATOMS: atom_id res chain seq x y z
N GLN A 1 7.16 -13.58 -7.08
CA GLN A 1 7.55 -12.43 -6.25
C GLN A 1 6.97 -11.14 -6.81
N ARG A 2 6.38 -10.30 -5.95
CA ARG A 2 5.99 -8.93 -6.30
C ARG A 2 7.17 -8.01 -6.05
N VAL A 3 7.42 -7.08 -6.96
CA VAL A 3 8.48 -6.08 -6.88
C VAL A 3 7.92 -4.70 -7.22
N MET A 4 8.54 -3.67 -6.67
CA MET A 4 8.21 -2.28 -6.93
C MET A 4 9.32 -1.61 -7.74
N ILE A 5 9.03 -0.46 -8.33
CA ILE A 5 10.02 0.24 -9.16
C ILE A 5 11.25 0.66 -8.34
N GLU A 6 11.07 1.05 -7.09
CA GLU A 6 12.14 1.43 -6.17
C GLU A 6 13.09 0.28 -5.82
N ASP A 7 12.67 -0.98 -6.00
CA ASP A 7 13.50 -2.16 -5.75
C ASP A 7 14.63 -2.34 -6.77
N PHE A 8 14.48 -1.75 -7.95
CA PHE A 8 15.50 -1.87 -9.01
C PHE A 8 16.81 -1.21 -8.62
N PHE A 9 16.77 -0.08 -7.93
CA PHE A 9 17.98 0.64 -7.52
C PHE A 9 18.90 -0.23 -6.65
N PRO A 10 18.47 -0.74 -5.48
CA PRO A 10 19.31 -1.61 -4.66
C PRO A 10 19.65 -2.92 -5.37
N THR A 11 18.76 -3.45 -6.22
CA THR A 11 19.03 -4.68 -6.97
C THR A 11 20.18 -4.50 -7.96
N ILE A 12 20.19 -3.40 -8.73
CA ILE A 12 21.25 -3.11 -9.70
C ILE A 12 22.58 -2.91 -8.97
N LEU A 13 22.60 -2.18 -7.84
CA LEU A 13 23.80 -1.98 -7.05
C LEU A 13 24.37 -3.31 -6.54
N GLU A 14 23.52 -4.19 -6.00
CA GLU A 14 23.94 -5.51 -5.55
C GLU A 14 24.49 -6.36 -6.69
N MET A 15 23.82 -6.35 -7.84
CA MET A 15 24.27 -7.10 -9.03
C MET A 15 25.61 -6.57 -9.58
N ALA A 16 25.86 -5.26 -9.45
CA ALA A 16 27.13 -4.63 -9.81
C ALA A 16 28.25 -4.86 -8.76
N GLY A 17 27.95 -5.54 -7.65
CA GLY A 17 28.92 -5.82 -6.58
C GLY A 17 29.18 -4.65 -5.65
N VAL A 18 28.34 -3.61 -5.67
CA VAL A 18 28.42 -2.48 -4.74
C VAL A 18 27.83 -2.92 -3.40
N LYS A 19 28.68 -3.05 -2.37
CA LYS A 19 28.27 -3.55 -1.05
C LYS A 19 27.83 -2.43 -0.11
N GLU A 20 28.40 -1.25 -0.28
CA GLU A 20 28.12 -0.09 0.56
C GLU A 20 27.84 1.12 -0.31
N TYR A 21 26.76 1.80 -0.03
CA TYR A 21 26.40 3.06 -0.69
C TYR A 21 25.64 3.95 0.28
N SER A 22 25.68 5.23 0.03
CA SER A 22 24.84 6.21 0.73
C SER A 22 24.03 7.01 -0.28
N THR A 23 22.83 7.36 0.11
CA THR A 23 21.93 8.17 -0.69
C THR A 23 21.56 9.44 0.07
N VAL A 24 21.25 10.52 -0.65
CA VAL A 24 20.79 11.77 -0.05
C VAL A 24 19.41 11.59 0.58
N GLN A 25 18.60 10.71 0.00
CA GLN A 25 17.27 10.38 0.48
C GLN A 25 17.23 8.93 0.97
N THR A 26 16.37 8.65 1.94
CA THR A 26 16.05 7.26 2.34
C THR A 26 15.42 6.55 1.13
N THR A 27 15.89 5.35 0.86
CA THR A 27 15.33 4.49 -0.19
C THR A 27 14.52 3.37 0.44
N ASP A 28 13.29 3.18 -0.02
CA ASP A 28 12.37 2.16 0.50
C ASP A 28 12.49 0.82 -0.23
N GLY A 29 13.25 0.81 -1.34
CA GLY A 29 13.44 -0.37 -2.17
C GLY A 29 14.23 -1.48 -1.48
N VAL A 30 13.84 -2.71 -1.77
CA VAL A 30 14.52 -3.93 -1.29
C VAL A 30 15.05 -4.70 -2.49
N SER A 31 16.35 -5.07 -2.44
CA SER A 31 16.93 -5.87 -3.52
C SER A 31 16.22 -7.21 -3.68
N PHE A 32 15.95 -7.58 -4.91
CA PHE A 32 15.43 -8.89 -5.30
C PHE A 32 16.46 -9.69 -6.15
N ALA A 33 17.73 -9.35 -6.06
CA ALA A 33 18.79 -10.02 -6.81
C ALA A 33 18.88 -11.52 -6.51
N ASP A 34 18.59 -11.94 -5.28
CA ASP A 34 18.51 -13.34 -4.86
C ASP A 34 17.35 -14.08 -5.53
N VAL A 35 16.20 -13.42 -5.71
CA VAL A 35 15.05 -13.97 -6.46
C VAL A 35 15.42 -14.18 -7.93
N LEU A 36 16.21 -13.27 -8.52
CA LEU A 36 16.70 -13.44 -9.90
C LEU A 36 17.65 -14.64 -10.02
N ARG A 37 18.47 -14.90 -8.98
CA ARG A 37 19.38 -16.05 -8.96
C ARG A 37 18.63 -17.36 -8.67
N ASN A 38 17.59 -17.31 -7.82
CA ASN A 38 16.76 -18.45 -7.47
C ASN A 38 15.28 -18.05 -7.48
N PRO A 39 14.54 -18.34 -8.56
CA PRO A 39 13.11 -17.98 -8.71
C PRO A 39 12.18 -18.62 -7.66
N SER A 40 12.66 -19.58 -6.86
CA SER A 40 11.89 -20.15 -5.74
C SER A 40 11.95 -19.31 -4.46
N THR A 41 12.90 -18.36 -4.37
CA THR A 41 13.00 -17.43 -3.24
C THR A 41 11.76 -16.55 -3.17
N ARG A 42 11.29 -16.29 -1.95
CA ARG A 42 10.17 -15.40 -1.67
C ARG A 42 10.52 -14.47 -0.54
N HIS A 43 10.18 -13.21 -0.71
CA HIS A 43 10.21 -12.20 0.34
C HIS A 43 8.79 -11.82 0.71
N GLU A 44 8.46 -11.97 1.97
CA GLU A 44 7.21 -11.47 2.51
C GLU A 44 7.41 -10.02 2.94
N ARG A 45 6.65 -9.14 2.32
CA ARG A 45 6.58 -7.73 2.71
C ARG A 45 5.21 -7.18 2.39
N SER A 46 4.87 -6.11 3.07
CA SER A 46 3.72 -5.30 2.70
C SER A 46 4.13 -4.27 1.66
N ILE A 47 3.27 -4.07 0.68
CA ILE A 47 3.41 -3.01 -0.33
C ILE A 47 2.28 -2.02 -0.06
N VAL A 48 2.63 -0.74 0.09
CA VAL A 48 1.68 0.32 0.41
C VAL A 48 1.62 1.32 -0.74
N TRP A 49 0.40 1.70 -1.11
CA TRP A 49 0.14 2.83 -1.99
C TRP A 49 -0.65 3.87 -1.20
N HIS A 50 -0.24 5.11 -1.34
CA HIS A 50 -0.87 6.23 -0.66
C HIS A 50 -1.12 7.37 -1.65
N PHE A 51 -2.39 7.66 -1.88
CA PHE A 51 -2.84 8.72 -2.76
C PHE A 51 -3.89 9.57 -2.02
N PRO A 52 -3.46 10.56 -1.20
CA PRO A 52 -4.36 11.32 -0.32
C PRO A 52 -5.13 12.43 -1.00
N ASN A 53 -4.88 12.68 -2.29
CA ASN A 53 -5.43 13.82 -3.02
C ASN A 53 -6.53 13.39 -3.98
N LEU A 54 -7.44 14.32 -4.26
CA LEU A 54 -8.38 14.19 -5.38
C LEU A 54 -7.65 14.54 -6.68
N TRP A 55 -7.90 13.76 -7.73
CA TRP A 55 -7.36 14.02 -9.05
C TRP A 55 -8.41 14.67 -9.93
N GLY A 56 -8.28 16.00 -10.14
CA GLY A 56 -9.16 16.76 -11.02
C GLY A 56 -10.59 16.86 -10.49
N GLU A 57 -11.53 17.04 -11.42
CA GLU A 57 -12.95 17.20 -11.10
C GLU A 57 -13.69 15.85 -10.93
N THR A 58 -13.04 14.73 -11.24
CA THR A 58 -13.63 13.40 -11.22
C THR A 58 -13.61 12.85 -9.80
N GLN A 59 -14.79 12.74 -9.19
CA GLN A 59 -14.97 12.18 -7.84
C GLN A 59 -15.83 10.91 -7.88
N ASN A 60 -15.77 10.18 -8.99
CA ASN A 60 -16.55 8.95 -9.10
C ASN A 60 -15.81 7.80 -8.44
N THR A 61 -16.16 7.51 -7.19
CA THR A 61 -15.57 6.44 -6.40
C THR A 61 -15.90 5.04 -6.94
N GLU A 62 -16.97 4.89 -7.70
CA GLU A 62 -17.33 3.62 -8.35
C GLU A 62 -16.39 3.30 -9.51
N GLU A 63 -15.84 4.32 -10.16
CA GLU A 63 -14.83 4.20 -11.21
C GLU A 63 -13.39 4.18 -10.67
N GLY A 64 -13.19 4.16 -9.35
CA GLY A 64 -11.88 4.12 -8.73
C GLY A 64 -11.18 5.47 -8.59
N TYR A 65 -11.92 6.59 -8.77
CA TYR A 65 -11.40 7.93 -8.49
C TYR A 65 -11.62 8.32 -7.04
N GLY A 66 -10.68 9.07 -6.49
CA GLY A 66 -10.78 9.57 -5.13
C GLY A 66 -9.45 9.51 -4.37
N ALA A 67 -9.49 9.82 -3.08
CA ALA A 67 -8.36 9.71 -2.19
C ALA A 67 -8.35 8.32 -1.55
N TYR A 68 -7.29 7.55 -1.80
CA TYR A 68 -7.15 6.17 -1.34
C TYR A 68 -5.81 5.93 -0.66
N SER A 69 -5.80 4.95 0.22
CA SER A 69 -4.58 4.25 0.62
C SER A 69 -4.85 2.76 0.59
N SER A 70 -3.84 1.99 0.24
CA SER A 70 -4.00 0.54 0.20
C SER A 70 -2.75 -0.17 0.67
N ILE A 71 -2.93 -1.41 1.12
CA ILE A 71 -1.87 -2.31 1.54
C ILE A 71 -2.09 -3.69 0.93
N LEU A 72 -1.06 -4.21 0.30
CA LEU A 72 -1.02 -5.57 -0.22
C LEU A 72 -0.02 -6.39 0.59
N LYS A 73 -0.53 -7.41 1.26
CA LYS A 73 0.29 -8.35 2.04
C LYS A 73 -0.13 -9.79 1.77
N GLY A 74 0.85 -10.64 1.43
CA GLY A 74 0.54 -12.00 1.00
C GLY A 74 -0.44 -12.00 -0.18
N ASP A 75 -1.55 -12.69 -0.04
CA ASP A 75 -2.58 -12.77 -1.07
C ASP A 75 -3.70 -11.72 -0.92
N TYR A 76 -3.65 -10.88 0.13
CA TYR A 76 -4.71 -9.94 0.45
C TYR A 76 -4.35 -8.50 0.14
N HIS A 77 -5.28 -7.80 -0.49
CA HIS A 77 -5.22 -6.36 -0.77
C HIS A 77 -6.35 -5.65 -0.05
N LEU A 78 -6.01 -4.76 0.87
CA LEU A 78 -6.95 -3.87 1.54
C LEU A 78 -6.87 -2.49 0.88
N ILE A 79 -8.01 -1.95 0.49
CA ILE A 79 -8.16 -0.58 -0.04
C ILE A 79 -9.01 0.21 0.95
N TYR A 80 -8.51 1.39 1.34
CA TYR A 80 -9.21 2.33 2.20
C TYR A 80 -9.51 3.62 1.44
N HIS A 81 -10.78 3.99 1.40
CA HIS A 81 -11.26 5.23 0.81
C HIS A 81 -11.41 6.30 1.89
N TRP A 82 -10.64 7.39 1.78
CA TRP A 82 -10.54 8.40 2.84
C TRP A 82 -11.83 9.18 3.08
N GLU A 83 -12.57 9.53 2.03
CA GLU A 83 -13.78 10.33 2.15
C GLU A 83 -14.93 9.55 2.80
N THR A 84 -15.15 8.33 2.33
CA THR A 84 -16.25 7.48 2.80
C THR A 84 -15.88 6.62 4.00
N GLN A 85 -14.59 6.53 4.35
CA GLN A 85 -14.02 5.63 5.37
C GLN A 85 -14.29 4.15 5.08
N GLN A 86 -14.62 3.82 3.84
CA GLN A 86 -14.89 2.45 3.43
C GLN A 86 -13.60 1.65 3.29
N ARG A 87 -13.60 0.44 3.82
CA ARG A 87 -12.55 -0.56 3.62
C ARG A 87 -13.08 -1.66 2.70
N ARG A 88 -12.30 -2.02 1.69
CA ARG A 88 -12.55 -3.16 0.80
C ARG A 88 -11.38 -4.11 0.87
N LEU A 89 -11.65 -5.41 0.96
CA LEU A 89 -10.65 -6.46 1.07
C LEU A 89 -10.79 -7.45 -0.09
N TYR A 90 -9.70 -7.75 -0.76
CA TYR A 90 -9.69 -8.69 -1.88
C TYR A 90 -8.61 -9.75 -1.70
N ASN A 91 -8.88 -10.99 -2.16
CA ASN A 91 -7.86 -12.01 -2.32
C ASN A 91 -7.37 -12.01 -3.76
N VAL A 92 -6.31 -11.27 -4.04
CA VAL A 92 -5.80 -11.05 -5.41
C VAL A 92 -5.18 -12.29 -6.06
N ARG A 93 -4.98 -13.36 -5.31
CA ARG A 93 -4.56 -14.64 -5.88
C ARG A 93 -5.75 -15.41 -6.47
N ALA A 94 -6.88 -15.39 -5.80
CA ALA A 94 -8.10 -16.06 -6.24
C ALA A 94 -8.94 -15.18 -7.18
N ASP A 95 -8.88 -13.87 -6.97
CA ASP A 95 -9.67 -12.85 -7.68
C ASP A 95 -8.75 -11.67 -8.05
N ILE A 96 -8.00 -11.82 -9.14
CA ILE A 96 -7.09 -10.77 -9.63
C ILE A 96 -7.84 -9.53 -10.12
N GLY A 97 -9.10 -9.65 -10.43
CA GLY A 97 -9.95 -8.56 -10.89
C GLY A 97 -10.64 -7.81 -9.77
N GLU A 98 -10.42 -8.19 -8.49
CA GLU A 98 -10.97 -7.52 -7.31
C GLU A 98 -12.50 -7.33 -7.39
N GLN A 99 -13.21 -8.38 -7.84
CA GLN A 99 -14.64 -8.33 -8.05
C GLN A 99 -15.45 -8.70 -6.79
N HIS A 100 -14.83 -9.41 -5.84
CA HIS A 100 -15.49 -9.90 -4.64
C HIS A 100 -14.86 -9.31 -3.36
N ASP A 101 -15.57 -8.34 -2.75
CA ASP A 101 -15.16 -7.70 -1.50
C ASP A 101 -15.37 -8.64 -0.30
N LEU A 102 -14.27 -9.03 0.33
CA LEU A 102 -14.24 -9.93 1.48
C LEU A 102 -14.26 -9.21 2.83
N ALA A 103 -14.37 -7.89 2.89
CA ALA A 103 -14.21 -7.13 4.14
C ALA A 103 -15.20 -7.56 5.23
N LEU A 104 -16.43 -7.90 4.85
CA LEU A 104 -17.46 -8.40 5.77
C LEU A 104 -17.32 -9.90 6.08
N GLU A 105 -16.78 -10.68 5.16
CA GLU A 105 -16.59 -12.12 5.32
C GLU A 105 -15.33 -12.45 6.15
N GLN A 106 -14.29 -11.62 6.03
CA GLN A 106 -12.99 -11.80 6.68
C GLN A 106 -12.58 -10.56 7.50
N PRO A 107 -13.40 -10.12 8.47
CA PRO A 107 -13.17 -8.86 9.19
C PRO A 107 -11.86 -8.85 9.98
N ALA A 108 -11.40 -9.99 10.47
CA ALA A 108 -10.13 -10.08 11.20
C ALA A 108 -8.92 -9.73 10.32
N ILE A 109 -8.93 -10.15 9.05
CA ILE A 109 -7.87 -9.82 8.09
C ILE A 109 -7.96 -8.34 7.71
N ALA A 110 -9.16 -7.85 7.42
CA ALA A 110 -9.37 -6.43 7.10
C ALA A 110 -8.89 -5.51 8.24
N GLU A 111 -9.19 -5.86 9.48
CA GLU A 111 -8.78 -5.12 10.66
C GLU A 111 -7.24 -5.13 10.85
N ALA A 112 -6.62 -6.30 10.68
CA ALA A 112 -5.17 -6.45 10.82
C ALA A 112 -4.43 -5.61 9.77
N LEU A 113 -4.88 -5.65 8.51
CA LEU A 113 -4.27 -4.86 7.44
C LEU A 113 -4.54 -3.36 7.58
N ALA A 114 -5.72 -2.97 8.08
CA ALA A 114 -6.04 -1.57 8.36
C ALA A 114 -5.12 -0.98 9.44
N ARG A 115 -4.83 -1.74 10.50
CA ARG A 115 -3.86 -1.33 11.53
C ARG A 115 -2.45 -1.21 10.96
N GLU A 116 -1.99 -2.20 10.21
CA GLU A 116 -0.66 -2.18 9.62
C GLU A 116 -0.49 -1.00 8.65
N LEU A 117 -1.52 -0.72 7.83
CA LEU A 117 -1.55 0.44 6.94
C LEU A 117 -1.49 1.75 7.75
N THR A 118 -2.26 1.84 8.83
CA THR A 118 -2.24 3.01 9.73
C THR A 118 -0.86 3.23 10.36
N ASP A 119 -0.24 2.16 10.87
CA ASP A 119 1.09 2.23 11.47
C ASP A 119 2.14 2.68 10.45
N TYR A 120 2.07 2.16 9.22
CA TYR A 120 2.93 2.59 8.13
C TYR A 120 2.77 4.08 7.82
N LEU A 121 1.53 4.55 7.61
CA LEU A 121 1.25 5.96 7.29
C LEU A 121 1.73 6.91 8.40
N LYS A 122 1.56 6.52 9.67
CA LYS A 122 2.06 7.29 10.82
C LYS A 122 3.59 7.29 10.88
N SER A 123 4.23 6.15 10.63
CA SER A 123 5.69 6.01 10.71
C SER A 123 6.43 6.81 9.64
N THR A 124 5.79 7.02 8.49
CA THR A 124 6.33 7.78 7.35
C THR A 124 5.89 9.24 7.34
N ASP A 125 5.16 9.70 8.36
CA ASP A 125 4.54 11.04 8.41
C ASP A 125 3.77 11.37 7.12
N ALA A 126 3.02 10.37 6.61
CA ALA A 126 2.30 10.48 5.37
C ALA A 126 1.20 11.55 5.46
N GLN A 127 1.07 12.36 4.41
CA GLN A 127 0.07 13.41 4.35
C GLN A 127 -1.34 12.82 4.54
N ARG A 128 -2.05 13.28 5.58
CA ARG A 128 -3.42 12.85 5.85
C ARG A 128 -4.42 13.81 5.21
N PRO A 129 -5.41 13.31 4.44
CA PRO A 129 -6.47 14.15 3.88
C PRO A 129 -7.29 14.83 4.98
N THR A 130 -7.88 15.97 4.61
CA THR A 130 -8.84 16.69 5.45
C THR A 130 -10.16 16.84 4.70
N TYR A 131 -11.26 16.84 5.43
CA TYR A 131 -12.57 17.13 4.85
C TYR A 131 -12.63 18.59 4.40
N ILE A 132 -12.98 18.83 3.15
CA ILE A 132 -13.07 20.20 2.58
C ILE A 132 -14.06 21.05 3.37
N ALA A 133 -15.19 20.47 3.79
CA ALA A 133 -16.24 21.20 4.48
C ALA A 133 -15.88 21.65 5.90
N THR A 134 -15.06 20.89 6.63
CA THR A 134 -14.75 21.15 8.05
C THR A 134 -13.30 21.49 8.32
N GLY A 135 -12.39 21.11 7.41
CA GLY A 135 -10.94 21.18 7.63
C GLY A 135 -10.41 20.10 8.61
N GLU A 136 -11.28 19.24 9.14
CA GLU A 136 -10.88 18.17 10.05
C GLU A 136 -10.16 17.06 9.29
N ALA A 137 -9.15 16.48 9.92
CA ALA A 137 -8.42 15.36 9.35
C ALA A 137 -9.29 14.10 9.29
N CYS A 138 -9.27 13.41 8.15
CA CYS A 138 -9.96 12.13 7.98
C CYS A 138 -9.39 11.08 8.96
N PRO A 139 -10.21 10.18 9.51
CA PRO A 139 -9.74 9.07 10.33
C PRO A 139 -8.76 8.17 9.56
N TYR A 140 -7.83 7.56 10.28
CA TYR A 140 -6.95 6.54 9.70
C TYR A 140 -7.72 5.26 9.30
N PRO A 141 -7.10 4.36 8.50
CA PRO A 141 -7.75 3.11 8.08
C PRO A 141 -8.27 2.23 9.22
N ASP A 142 -7.64 2.27 10.40
CA ASP A 142 -8.08 1.55 11.60
C ASP A 142 -9.17 2.29 12.41
N GLY A 143 -9.58 3.48 11.99
CA GLY A 143 -10.55 4.34 12.65
C GLY A 143 -9.95 5.27 13.71
N SER A 144 -8.63 5.23 13.95
CA SER A 144 -7.98 6.16 14.88
C SER A 144 -7.92 7.59 14.31
N LYS A 145 -7.82 8.59 15.20
CA LYS A 145 -7.76 10.01 14.84
C LYS A 145 -6.33 10.53 14.80
#